data_e3c1a0c5a7b0c0e59c49aaeef7c10038
#
_entry.id   e3c1a0c5a7b0c0e59c49aaeef7c10038
#
_cell.length_a   1.000
_cell.length_b   1.000
_cell.length_c   1.000
_cell.angle_alpha   90.00
_cell.angle_beta   90.00
_cell.angle_gamma   90.00
#
_symmetry.space_group_name_H-M   'P 1'
#
loop_
_entity.id
_entity.type
_entity.pdbx_description
1 polymer ?
#
loop_
_entity_poly.entity_id
_entity_poly.type
_entity_poly.pdbx_seq_one_letter_code
_entity_poly.pdbx_strand_id
1 'polypeptide(L)'
;MNLADLTFADQVLRERLGDPALHGGRQRTALAREVALRVVAYRAEHGLTQTELGHRLGMKQPAIARLEAGTHEPSLTTLQRLARTLGMAFHIDITPDANLTA
;
A
#
# COMPACT_ATOMS: atom_id res chain seq x y z
N MET A 1 -0.49 8.28 -15.87
CA MET A 1 -1.64 8.75 -15.09
C MET A 1 -1.67 10.26 -15.07
N ASN A 2 -2.82 10.84 -15.34
CA ASN A 2 -3.03 12.28 -15.32
C ASN A 2 -3.19 12.74 -13.87
N LEU A 3 -2.71 13.96 -13.55
CA LEU A 3 -2.88 14.51 -12.21
C LEU A 3 -4.35 14.60 -11.79
N ALA A 4 -5.25 14.83 -12.76
CA ALA A 4 -6.68 14.89 -12.47
C ALA A 4 -7.26 13.57 -11.98
N ASP A 5 -6.58 12.46 -12.25
CA ASP A 5 -7.03 11.14 -11.84
C ASP A 5 -6.51 10.72 -10.47
N LEU A 6 -5.75 11.58 -9.80
CA LEU A 6 -5.20 11.27 -8.50
C LEU A 6 -6.27 11.40 -7.42
N THR A 7 -6.38 10.39 -6.56
CA THR A 7 -7.24 10.44 -5.40
C THR A 7 -6.54 11.19 -4.27
N PHE A 8 -7.30 11.51 -3.21
CA PHE A 8 -6.72 12.08 -2.00
C PHE A 8 -5.60 11.21 -1.45
N ALA A 9 -5.80 9.89 -1.43
CA ALA A 9 -4.79 8.96 -0.94
C ALA A 9 -3.52 9.02 -1.78
N ASP A 10 -3.65 9.14 -3.10
CA ASP A 10 -2.50 9.28 -3.99
C ASP A 10 -1.69 10.54 -3.67
N GLN A 11 -2.40 11.64 -3.43
CA GLN A 11 -1.76 12.90 -3.11
C GLN A 11 -1.00 12.83 -1.79
N VAL A 12 -1.63 12.27 -0.77
CA VAL A 12 -1.01 12.11 0.55
C VAL A 12 0.24 11.22 0.43
N LEU A 13 0.14 10.14 -0.34
CA LEU A 13 1.26 9.24 -0.54
C LEU A 13 2.43 9.95 -1.21
N ARG A 14 2.16 10.73 -2.25
CA ARG A 14 3.21 11.47 -2.95
C ARG A 14 3.90 12.47 -2.05
N GLU A 15 3.14 13.18 -1.24
CA GLU A 15 3.69 14.14 -0.28
C GLU A 15 4.60 13.45 0.72
N ARG A 16 4.16 12.31 1.24
CA ARG A 16 4.96 11.55 2.22
C ARG A 16 6.23 10.99 1.62
N LEU A 17 6.15 10.46 0.40
CA LEU A 17 7.33 9.92 -0.28
C LEU A 17 8.32 11.00 -0.67
N GLY A 18 7.83 12.24 -0.82
CA GLY A 18 8.71 13.36 -1.09
C GLY A 18 9.38 13.94 0.13
N ASP A 19 8.99 13.51 1.33
CA ASP A 19 9.59 13.99 2.58
C ASP A 19 10.97 13.37 2.76
N PRO A 20 12.04 14.18 2.87
CA PRO A 20 13.39 13.64 3.07
C PRO A 20 13.51 12.73 4.29
N ALA A 21 12.70 12.94 5.32
CA ALA A 21 12.73 12.10 6.51
C ALA A 21 12.28 10.67 6.23
N LEU A 22 11.55 10.45 5.14
CA LEU A 22 11.07 9.13 4.76
C LEU A 22 12.04 8.40 3.84
N HIS A 23 13.10 9.05 3.40
CA HIS A 23 14.11 8.45 2.54
C HIS A 23 15.18 7.75 3.39
N GLY A 24 16.23 7.30 2.76
CA GLY A 24 17.34 6.73 3.50
C GLY A 24 17.12 5.31 3.95
N GLY A 25 16.76 4.43 3.04
CA GLY A 25 16.62 3.01 3.35
C GLY A 25 15.27 2.61 3.92
N ARG A 26 14.29 3.48 3.80
CA ARG A 26 12.95 3.21 4.31
C ARG A 26 12.00 2.62 3.26
N GLN A 27 12.54 1.91 2.29
CA GLN A 27 11.73 1.35 1.21
C GLN A 27 10.64 0.40 1.71
N ARG A 28 10.95 -0.39 2.74
CA ARG A 28 9.94 -1.28 3.34
C ARG A 28 8.80 -0.49 3.94
N THR A 29 9.12 0.60 4.63
CA THR A 29 8.10 1.46 5.23
C THR A 29 7.31 2.20 4.17
N ALA A 30 7.95 2.57 3.06
CA ALA A 30 7.27 3.23 1.96
C ALA A 30 6.22 2.31 1.33
N LEU A 31 6.56 1.05 1.10
CA LEU A 31 5.60 0.09 0.57
C LEU A 31 4.43 -0.12 1.54
N ALA A 32 4.73 -0.28 2.82
CA ALA A 32 3.69 -0.45 3.83
C ALA A 32 2.73 0.72 3.88
N ARG A 33 3.25 1.94 3.77
CA ARG A 33 2.43 3.15 3.75
C ARG A 33 1.60 3.27 2.49
N GLU A 34 2.19 2.94 1.36
CA GLU A 34 1.47 2.96 0.09
C GLU A 34 0.29 2.01 0.13
N VAL A 35 0.51 0.79 0.58
CA VAL A 35 -0.55 -0.20 0.72
C VAL A 35 -1.62 0.29 1.70
N ALA A 36 -1.21 0.84 2.83
CA ALA A 36 -2.13 1.36 3.83
C ALA A 36 -3.07 2.43 3.24
N LEU A 37 -2.51 3.37 2.51
CA LEU A 37 -3.31 4.43 1.91
C LEU A 37 -4.26 3.91 0.85
N ARG A 38 -3.83 2.94 0.05
CA ARG A 38 -4.70 2.33 -0.96
C ARG A 38 -5.85 1.56 -0.33
N VAL A 39 -5.57 0.85 0.77
CA VAL A 39 -6.61 0.11 1.49
C VAL A 39 -7.64 1.07 2.08
N VAL A 40 -7.18 2.12 2.74
CA VAL A 40 -8.07 3.11 3.33
C VAL A 40 -8.91 3.80 2.25
N ALA A 41 -8.29 4.17 1.13
CA ALA A 41 -9.00 4.83 0.04
C ALA A 41 -10.07 3.92 -0.55
N TYR A 42 -9.75 2.66 -0.79
CA TYR A 42 -10.72 1.70 -1.31
C TYR A 42 -11.92 1.57 -0.38
N ARG A 43 -11.62 1.41 0.92
CA ARG A 43 -12.67 1.28 1.93
C ARG A 43 -13.58 2.50 1.95
N ALA A 44 -13.01 3.70 1.90
CA ALA A 44 -13.76 4.94 1.88
C ALA A 44 -14.62 5.06 0.62
N GLU A 45 -14.07 4.72 -0.53
CA GLU A 45 -14.79 4.79 -1.81
C GLU A 45 -16.00 3.86 -1.85
N HIS A 46 -15.89 2.71 -1.19
CA HIS A 46 -16.95 1.70 -1.20
C HIS A 46 -17.81 1.72 0.06
N GLY A 47 -17.56 2.64 0.97
CA GLY A 47 -18.34 2.76 2.20
C GLY A 47 -18.25 1.53 3.09
N LEU A 48 -17.08 0.90 3.15
CA LEU A 48 -16.90 -0.34 3.88
C LEU A 48 -16.26 -0.10 5.24
N THR A 49 -16.69 -0.91 6.22
CA THR A 49 -15.95 -1.01 7.48
C THR A 49 -14.73 -1.90 7.29
N GLN A 50 -13.81 -1.88 8.25
CA GLN A 50 -12.66 -2.78 8.22
C GLN A 50 -13.10 -4.24 8.20
N THR A 51 -14.13 -4.58 8.95
CA THR A 51 -14.68 -5.94 8.97
C THR A 51 -15.24 -6.34 7.62
N GLU A 52 -15.98 -5.44 6.98
CA GLU A 52 -16.56 -5.71 5.67
C GLU A 52 -15.48 -5.89 4.61
N LEU A 53 -14.46 -5.05 4.63
CA LEU A 53 -13.34 -5.23 3.72
C LEU A 53 -12.61 -6.53 3.99
N GLY A 54 -12.46 -6.88 5.26
CA GLY A 54 -11.87 -8.16 5.65
C GLY A 54 -12.60 -9.33 5.03
N HIS A 55 -13.92 -9.32 5.03
CA HIS A 55 -14.72 -10.36 4.39
C HIS A 55 -14.38 -10.48 2.89
N ARG A 56 -14.23 -9.36 2.21
CA ARG A 56 -13.90 -9.39 0.78
C ARG A 56 -12.50 -9.94 0.52
N LEU A 57 -11.58 -9.70 1.44
CA LEU A 57 -10.18 -10.12 1.30
C LEU A 57 -9.90 -11.50 1.90
N GLY A 58 -10.86 -12.07 2.61
CA GLY A 58 -10.63 -13.30 3.37
C GLY A 58 -9.71 -13.06 4.55
N MET A 59 -9.79 -11.90 5.16
CA MET A 59 -8.95 -11.49 6.29
C MET A 59 -9.83 -11.03 7.44
N LYS A 60 -9.33 -11.17 8.66
CA LYS A 60 -10.04 -10.68 9.84
C LYS A 60 -9.78 -9.20 10.06
N GLN A 61 -10.71 -8.54 10.77
CA GLN A 61 -10.62 -7.12 11.01
C GLN A 61 -9.28 -6.67 11.60
N PRO A 62 -8.69 -7.35 12.58
CA PRO A 62 -7.38 -6.93 13.08
C PRO A 62 -6.28 -6.91 12.02
N ALA A 63 -6.35 -7.82 11.04
CA ALA A 63 -5.39 -7.83 9.94
C ALA A 63 -5.56 -6.61 9.04
N ILE A 64 -6.81 -6.22 8.78
CA ILE A 64 -7.08 -5.00 8.02
C ILE A 64 -6.59 -3.77 8.77
N ALA A 65 -6.84 -3.72 10.08
CA ALA A 65 -6.36 -2.61 10.90
C ALA A 65 -4.84 -2.49 10.85
N ARG A 66 -4.13 -3.61 10.84
CA ARG A 66 -2.67 -3.62 10.74
C ARG A 66 -2.19 -3.13 9.39
N LEU A 67 -2.87 -3.51 8.31
CA LEU A 67 -2.55 -2.98 6.99
C LEU A 67 -2.71 -1.46 6.93
N GLU A 68 -3.80 -0.95 7.50
CA GLU A 68 -4.09 0.47 7.48
C GLU A 68 -3.15 1.27 8.38
N ALA A 69 -2.55 0.63 9.37
CA ALA A 69 -1.56 1.29 10.22
C ALA A 69 -0.26 1.60 9.48
N GLY A 70 0.05 0.85 8.43
CA GLY A 70 1.22 1.11 7.59
C GLY A 70 2.56 0.91 8.29
N THR A 71 2.59 0.07 9.33
CA THR A 71 3.79 -0.16 10.13
C THR A 71 4.51 -1.46 9.77
N HIS A 72 3.84 -2.34 9.04
CA HIS A 72 4.39 -3.64 8.68
C HIS A 72 4.31 -3.84 7.18
N GLU A 73 5.34 -4.42 6.63
CA GLU A 73 5.36 -4.78 5.23
C GLU A 73 4.39 -5.95 5.00
N PRO A 74 3.44 -5.82 4.06
CA PRO A 74 2.52 -6.91 3.79
C PRO A 74 3.25 -8.06 3.09
N SER A 75 2.76 -9.28 3.35
CA SER A 75 3.30 -10.45 2.68
C SER A 75 2.90 -10.46 1.19
N LEU A 76 3.62 -11.25 0.41
CA LEU A 76 3.30 -11.39 -1.01
C LEU A 76 1.89 -11.96 -1.20
N THR A 77 1.47 -12.89 -0.35
CA THR A 77 0.11 -13.43 -0.38
C THR A 77 -0.92 -12.33 -0.15
N THR A 78 -0.67 -11.45 0.81
CA THR A 78 -1.55 -10.32 1.08
C THR A 78 -1.62 -9.38 -0.12
N LEU A 79 -0.47 -9.08 -0.75
CA LEU A 79 -0.44 -8.24 -1.93
C LEU A 79 -1.25 -8.85 -3.07
N GLN A 80 -1.19 -10.17 -3.24
CA GLN A 80 -1.98 -10.85 -4.26
C GLN A 80 -3.48 -10.74 -4.00
N ARG A 81 -3.89 -10.86 -2.75
CA ARG A 81 -5.31 -10.69 -2.37
C ARG A 81 -5.77 -9.26 -2.62
N LEU A 82 -4.94 -8.29 -2.25
CA LEU A 82 -5.24 -6.89 -2.47
C LEU A 82 -5.35 -6.57 -3.96
N ALA A 83 -4.44 -7.10 -4.76
CA ALA A 83 -4.46 -6.88 -6.20
C ALA A 83 -5.78 -7.36 -6.82
N ARG A 84 -6.24 -8.55 -6.42
CA ARG A 84 -7.49 -9.11 -6.94
C ARG A 84 -8.72 -8.33 -6.49
N THR A 85 -8.75 -7.98 -5.21
CA THR A 85 -9.94 -7.35 -4.62
C THR A 85 -10.03 -5.87 -4.98
N LEU A 86 -8.90 -5.17 -4.92
CA LEU A 86 -8.86 -3.73 -5.16
C LEU A 86 -8.69 -3.38 -6.64
N GLY A 87 -8.42 -4.39 -7.48
CA GLY A 87 -8.19 -4.15 -8.89
C GLY A 87 -6.89 -3.42 -9.17
N MET A 88 -5.88 -3.60 -8.31
CA MET A 88 -4.59 -2.92 -8.43
C MET A 88 -3.51 -3.88 -8.87
N ALA A 89 -2.49 -3.33 -9.50
CA ALA A 89 -1.29 -4.07 -9.85
C ALA A 89 -0.14 -3.61 -8.97
N PHE A 90 0.60 -4.55 -8.44
CA PHE A 90 1.82 -4.28 -7.68
C PHE A 90 3.01 -4.71 -8.52
N HIS A 91 3.91 -3.79 -8.78
CA HIS A 91 5.10 -4.05 -9.57
C HIS A 91 6.33 -4.06 -8.66
N ILE A 92 7.05 -5.16 -8.70
CA ILE A 92 8.27 -5.32 -7.92
C ILE A 92 9.40 -5.53 -8.90
N ASP A 93 10.35 -4.61 -8.92
CA ASP A 93 11.53 -4.71 -9.76
C ASP A 93 12.64 -5.38 -8.97
N ILE A 94 13.08 -6.51 -9.47
CA ILE A 94 14.21 -7.22 -8.88
C ILE A 94 15.33 -7.21 -9.89
N THR A 95 16.23 -6.25 -9.75
CA THR A 95 17.37 -6.10 -10.62
C THR A 95 18.64 -6.03 -9.79
N PRO A 96 19.79 -6.47 -10.35
CA PRO A 96 21.05 -6.28 -9.64
C PRO A 96 21.29 -4.78 -9.41
N ASP A 97 21.67 -4.44 -8.19
CA ASP A 97 22.05 -3.08 -7.87
C ASP A 97 23.54 -2.92 -8.16
N ALA A 98 23.88 -2.04 -9.09
CA ALA A 98 25.26 -1.81 -9.48
C ALA A 98 26.12 -1.34 -8.30
N ASN A 99 25.51 -0.69 -7.31
CA ASN A 99 26.23 -0.21 -6.13
C ASN A 99 26.51 -1.33 -5.12
N LEU A 100 25.83 -2.47 -5.25
CA LEU A 100 26.00 -3.61 -4.37
C LEU A 100 26.86 -4.71 -4.97
N THR A 101 27.19 -4.62 -6.23
CA THR A 101 28.07 -5.59 -6.86
C THR A 101 29.51 -5.35 -6.39
N ALA A 102 30.02 -6.32 -5.73
CA ALA A 102 31.39 -6.27 -5.26
C ALA A 102 32.37 -6.61 -6.38
#